data_44dec85dbbda5407adf688382db98f84
#
_entry.id   44dec85dbbda5407adf688382db98f84
#
_cell.length_a   1.000
_cell.length_b   1.000
_cell.length_c   1.000
_cell.angle_alpha   90.00
_cell.angle_beta   90.00
_cell.angle_gamma   90.00
#
_symmetry.space_group_name_H-M   'P 1'
#
loop_
_entity.id
_entity.type
_entity.pdbx_description
1 polymer ?
#
loop_
_entity_poly.entity_id
_entity_poly.type
_entity_poly.pdbx_seq_one_letter_code
_entity_poly.pdbx_strand_id
1 'polypeptide(L)'
;VGAAYAGAPNSNFGYDKSLLLQANKCVAFTKMSTLSELKNQDVQIRDAALHIKNEKTIKLGAGKTFDIGVHKVTQNWNVNKLTYNNRPAYEAGASATVGIQKAGKYQCDVTDIVRAWYAGEANYGVALVADNSNRSYQAKIDRNPYFTVHYEVVGFDGAVELKENAPVTRSVIKAGQENYYYFDTKPGIAYDIYTDSSIDTQATMYDTAKNQVAYDDNSGLDNNFLFTGAY
;
A
#
# COMPACT_ATOMS: atom_id res chain seq x y z
N VAL A 1 9.81 15.66 2.15
CA VAL A 1 10.04 15.37 3.58
C VAL A 1 10.37 16.64 4.35
N GLY A 2 10.03 16.72 5.62
CA GLY A 2 10.36 17.83 6.50
C GLY A 2 10.32 17.40 7.96
N ALA A 3 10.90 18.23 8.84
CA ALA A 3 10.85 18.03 10.29
C ALA A 3 10.33 19.27 10.99
N ALA A 4 9.72 19.07 12.15
CA ALA A 4 9.21 20.12 13.02
C ALA A 4 9.82 19.94 14.41
N TYR A 5 10.39 21.00 14.96
CA TYR A 5 11.15 20.98 16.21
C TYR A 5 10.61 21.98 17.24
N ALA A 6 10.22 21.49 18.42
CA ALA A 6 9.65 22.31 19.50
C ALA A 6 10.61 23.35 20.06
N GLY A 7 11.93 23.11 20.05
CA GLY A 7 12.96 24.04 20.50
C GLY A 7 13.13 25.27 19.59
N ALA A 8 12.61 25.21 18.37
CA ALA A 8 12.58 26.32 17.42
C ALA A 8 11.24 26.35 16.68
N PRO A 9 10.13 26.67 17.39
CA PRO A 9 8.77 26.36 16.96
C PRO A 9 8.31 27.11 15.70
N ASN A 10 8.96 28.19 15.33
CA ASN A 10 8.67 28.98 14.15
C ASN A 10 9.69 28.79 13.00
N SER A 11 10.70 27.95 13.21
CA SER A 11 11.74 27.70 12.20
C SER A 11 11.32 26.55 11.28
N ASN A 12 11.66 26.67 9.99
CA ASN A 12 11.47 25.63 9.00
C ASN A 12 12.72 24.79 8.85
N PHE A 13 12.58 23.49 9.02
CA PHE A 13 13.65 22.47 8.87
C PHE A 13 13.45 21.60 7.62
N GLY A 14 12.73 22.11 6.63
CA GLY A 14 12.43 21.39 5.39
C GLY A 14 13.64 21.03 4.53
N TYR A 15 14.81 21.65 4.80
CA TYR A 15 16.04 21.44 4.05
C TYR A 15 17.21 20.88 4.86
N ASP A 16 16.96 20.47 6.10
CA ASP A 16 17.99 19.85 6.93
C ASP A 16 18.51 18.55 6.30
N LYS A 17 19.78 18.27 6.48
CA LYS A 17 20.42 17.05 5.96
C LYS A 17 19.84 15.78 6.55
N SER A 18 19.25 15.86 7.72
CA SER A 18 18.69 14.72 8.43
C SER A 18 17.42 15.12 9.17
N LEU A 19 16.54 14.15 9.38
CA LEU A 19 15.32 14.30 10.16
C LEU A 19 15.61 13.87 11.59
N LEU A 20 15.47 14.79 12.55
CA LEU A 20 15.61 14.45 13.96
C LEU A 20 14.26 13.94 14.51
N LEU A 21 14.30 12.88 15.31
CA LEU A 21 13.14 12.36 16.05
C LEU A 21 13.48 12.31 17.53
N GLN A 22 12.64 12.93 18.34
CA GLN A 22 12.71 12.88 19.80
C GLN A 22 11.31 13.05 20.36
N ALA A 23 10.95 12.21 21.31
CA ALA A 23 9.62 12.25 21.93
C ALA A 23 9.25 13.65 22.43
N ASN A 24 8.07 14.11 22.06
CA ASN A 24 7.50 15.44 22.39
C ASN A 24 8.30 16.66 21.89
N LYS A 25 9.37 16.47 21.11
CA LYS A 25 10.21 17.57 20.63
C LYS A 25 10.35 17.64 19.12
N CYS A 26 10.53 16.52 18.46
CA CYS A 26 10.77 16.47 17.02
C CYS A 26 9.87 15.44 16.36
N VAL A 27 9.18 15.84 15.30
CA VAL A 27 8.35 15.01 14.44
C VAL A 27 8.80 15.21 13.02
N ALA A 28 8.93 14.13 12.26
CA ALA A 28 9.24 14.20 10.83
C ALA A 28 8.01 13.81 10.01
N PHE A 29 7.91 14.37 8.82
CA PHE A 29 6.80 14.17 7.88
C PHE A 29 7.34 13.78 6.51
N THR A 30 6.70 12.82 5.87
CA THR A 30 6.99 12.42 4.49
C THR A 30 5.73 12.16 3.71
N LYS A 31 5.75 12.45 2.41
CA LYS A 31 4.65 12.13 1.48
C LYS A 31 5.14 11.14 0.43
N MET A 32 4.24 10.28 0.00
CA MET A 32 4.39 9.45 -1.17
C MET A 32 3.81 10.20 -2.39
N SER A 33 4.58 10.37 -3.45
CA SER A 33 4.17 11.13 -4.64
C SER A 33 3.61 10.27 -5.77
N THR A 34 3.96 9.00 -5.83
CA THR A 34 3.79 8.13 -7.02
C THR A 34 2.45 7.41 -7.12
N LEU A 35 1.55 7.52 -6.13
CA LEU A 35 0.22 6.88 -6.21
C LEU A 35 -0.63 7.37 -7.38
N SER A 36 -0.38 8.57 -7.90
CA SER A 36 -1.08 9.10 -9.08
C SER A 36 -0.83 8.26 -10.33
N GLU A 37 0.34 7.63 -10.45
CA GLU A 37 0.69 6.77 -11.58
C GLU A 37 -0.11 5.46 -11.56
N LEU A 38 -0.43 4.94 -10.37
CA LEU A 38 -1.24 3.74 -10.20
C LEU A 38 -2.75 3.98 -10.40
N LYS A 39 -3.22 5.23 -10.26
CA LYS A 39 -4.65 5.55 -10.36
C LYS A 39 -5.25 5.36 -11.75
N ASN A 40 -4.42 5.31 -12.78
CA ASN A 40 -4.85 5.08 -14.16
C ASN A 40 -4.83 3.58 -14.54
N GLN A 41 -4.49 2.72 -13.59
CA GLN A 41 -4.44 1.28 -13.77
C GLN A 41 -5.35 0.62 -12.72
N ASP A 42 -6.04 -0.42 -13.13
CA ASP A 42 -6.75 -1.25 -12.17
C ASP A 42 -5.73 -2.19 -11.52
N VAL A 43 -5.36 -1.90 -10.27
CA VAL A 43 -4.33 -2.66 -9.57
C VAL A 43 -4.80 -3.15 -8.20
N GLN A 44 -4.31 -4.30 -7.82
CA GLN A 44 -4.42 -4.80 -6.45
C GLN A 44 -3.09 -4.60 -5.72
N ILE A 45 -3.10 -3.75 -4.69
CA ILE A 45 -1.93 -3.55 -3.84
C ILE A 45 -1.74 -4.77 -2.94
N ARG A 46 -0.63 -5.48 -3.11
CA ARG A 46 -0.26 -6.67 -2.32
C ARG A 46 0.30 -6.27 -0.97
N ASP A 47 1.35 -5.50 -0.98
CA ASP A 47 1.99 -4.94 0.21
C ASP A 47 2.65 -3.59 -0.08
N ALA A 48 2.91 -2.84 0.98
CA ALA A 48 3.67 -1.61 0.91
C ALA A 48 4.52 -1.43 2.18
N ALA A 49 5.74 -0.95 2.00
CA ALA A 49 6.65 -0.66 3.11
C ALA A 49 7.21 0.76 3.04
N LEU A 50 7.31 1.40 4.21
CA LEU A 50 8.07 2.62 4.39
C LEU A 50 9.49 2.26 4.82
N HIS A 51 10.48 2.72 4.06
CA HIS A 51 11.90 2.54 4.33
C HIS A 51 12.50 3.80 4.93
N ILE A 52 13.22 3.63 6.04
CA ILE A 52 13.98 4.68 6.71
C ILE A 52 15.40 4.22 6.94
N LYS A 53 16.35 5.15 7.04
CA LYS A 53 17.73 4.87 7.41
C LYS A 53 18.09 5.67 8.64
N ASN A 54 18.43 4.98 9.72
CA ASN A 54 19.00 5.60 10.90
C ASN A 54 20.51 5.82 10.69
N GLU A 55 20.96 7.06 10.82
CA GLU A 55 22.36 7.43 10.55
C GLU A 55 23.32 7.10 11.70
N LYS A 56 22.82 6.98 12.93
CA LYS A 56 23.65 6.78 14.12
C LYS A 56 23.08 5.72 15.04
N THR A 57 23.95 4.93 15.64
CA THR A 57 23.57 4.02 16.73
C THR A 57 23.10 4.81 17.94
N ILE A 58 21.94 4.42 18.47
CA ILE A 58 21.34 4.97 19.68
C ILE A 58 21.78 4.08 20.84
N LYS A 59 22.46 4.67 21.83
CA LYS A 59 22.97 3.93 23.00
C LYS A 59 21.85 3.64 23.99
N LEU A 60 21.07 2.62 23.69
CA LEU A 60 19.99 2.09 24.55
C LEU A 60 20.51 0.95 25.41
N GLY A 61 19.81 0.64 26.50
CA GLY A 61 20.06 -0.57 27.27
C GLY A 61 19.87 -1.85 26.46
N ALA A 62 20.43 -2.95 26.92
CA ALA A 62 20.33 -4.25 26.25
C ALA A 62 18.86 -4.64 25.98
N GLY A 63 18.58 -5.11 24.77
CA GLY A 63 17.23 -5.53 24.35
C GLY A 63 16.22 -4.40 24.15
N LYS A 64 16.62 -3.11 24.26
CA LYS A 64 15.73 -1.98 24.04
C LYS A 64 15.85 -1.42 22.62
N THR A 65 14.73 -0.96 22.09
CA THR A 65 14.63 -0.26 20.81
C THR A 65 14.18 1.19 21.03
N PHE A 66 14.50 2.05 20.11
CA PHE A 66 13.90 3.38 19.96
C PHE A 66 12.74 3.24 18.98
N ASP A 67 11.52 3.25 19.52
CA ASP A 67 10.35 2.98 18.74
C ASP A 67 9.82 4.26 18.07
N ILE A 68 9.56 4.14 16.77
CA ILE A 68 9.02 5.19 15.92
C ILE A 68 7.65 4.74 15.45
N GLY A 69 6.60 5.46 15.87
CA GLY A 69 5.25 5.31 15.33
C GLY A 69 5.14 6.00 13.97
N VAL A 70 4.50 5.31 13.03
CA VAL A 70 4.09 5.85 11.73
C VAL A 70 2.60 6.18 11.80
N HIS A 71 2.26 7.45 11.72
CA HIS A 71 0.90 7.95 11.86
C HIS A 71 0.41 8.57 10.55
N LYS A 72 -0.82 8.29 10.15
CA LYS A 72 -1.42 8.90 8.97
C LYS A 72 -1.64 10.40 9.22
N VAL A 73 -1.18 11.26 8.30
CA VAL A 73 -1.39 12.70 8.37
C VAL A 73 -2.79 13.04 7.86
N THR A 74 -3.52 13.86 8.62
CA THR A 74 -4.93 14.19 8.35
C THR A 74 -5.15 15.58 7.74
N GLN A 75 -4.08 16.36 7.60
CA GLN A 75 -4.15 17.71 7.03
C GLN A 75 -3.10 17.92 5.95
N ASN A 76 -3.46 18.68 4.92
CA ASN A 76 -2.48 19.06 3.89
C ASN A 76 -1.39 19.98 4.47
N TRP A 77 -0.17 19.84 3.95
CA TRP A 77 0.98 20.61 4.41
C TRP A 77 1.98 20.85 3.28
N ASN A 78 2.82 21.86 3.48
CA ASN A 78 3.87 22.23 2.54
C ASN A 78 5.22 22.25 3.26
N VAL A 79 6.21 21.55 2.71
CA VAL A 79 7.54 21.44 3.32
C VAL A 79 8.21 22.80 3.51
N ASN A 80 8.02 23.74 2.60
CA ASN A 80 8.63 25.06 2.64
C ASN A 80 8.03 25.99 3.74
N LYS A 81 6.85 25.62 4.26
CA LYS A 81 6.14 26.36 5.30
C LYS A 81 6.05 25.60 6.63
N LEU A 82 6.54 24.35 6.67
CA LEU A 82 6.42 23.50 7.83
C LEU A 82 7.25 24.02 9.00
N THR A 83 6.58 24.27 10.13
CA THR A 83 7.19 24.62 11.42
C THR A 83 6.55 23.76 12.50
N TYR A 84 7.04 23.81 13.74
CA TYR A 84 6.40 23.08 14.83
C TYR A 84 5.01 23.63 15.17
N ASN A 85 4.82 24.94 15.09
CA ASN A 85 3.56 25.59 15.43
C ASN A 85 2.46 25.35 14.37
N ASN A 86 2.82 25.16 13.11
CA ASN A 86 1.87 24.91 12.03
C ASN A 86 1.94 23.50 11.45
N ARG A 87 2.59 22.57 12.17
CA ARG A 87 2.67 21.18 11.70
C ARG A 87 1.28 20.59 11.50
N PRO A 88 1.12 19.74 10.48
CA PRO A 88 -0.18 19.14 10.21
C PRO A 88 -0.61 18.21 11.37
N ALA A 89 -1.90 18.09 11.57
CA ALA A 89 -2.45 17.06 12.45
C ALA A 89 -2.24 15.67 11.83
N TYR A 90 -2.11 14.68 12.68
CA TYR A 90 -2.00 13.27 12.35
C TYR A 90 -2.80 12.42 13.34
N GLU A 91 -3.11 11.20 12.97
CA GLU A 91 -3.88 10.28 13.83
C GLU A 91 -3.14 10.00 15.14
N ALA A 92 -3.89 9.93 16.25
CA ALA A 92 -3.32 9.69 17.57
C ALA A 92 -2.70 8.29 17.69
N GLY A 93 -3.34 7.28 17.07
CA GLY A 93 -2.83 5.92 16.99
C GLY A 93 -1.78 5.78 15.87
N ALA A 94 -0.69 5.09 16.15
CA ALA A 94 0.25 4.68 15.11
C ALA A 94 -0.36 3.56 14.26
N SER A 95 -0.34 3.71 12.95
CA SER A 95 -0.75 2.66 12.01
C SER A 95 0.29 1.55 11.89
N ALA A 96 1.56 1.89 12.14
CA ALA A 96 2.68 0.96 12.19
C ALA A 96 3.75 1.46 13.16
N THR A 97 4.62 0.56 13.62
CA THR A 97 5.75 0.91 14.49
C THR A 97 7.01 0.23 14.01
N VAL A 98 8.13 0.94 14.06
CA VAL A 98 9.45 0.39 13.78
C VAL A 98 10.41 0.68 14.92
N GLY A 99 11.00 -0.39 15.49
CA GLY A 99 12.03 -0.30 16.53
C GLY A 99 13.42 -0.20 15.90
N ILE A 100 14.16 0.85 16.23
CA ILE A 100 15.52 1.06 15.73
C ILE A 100 16.53 1.11 16.90
N GLN A 101 17.80 0.75 16.63
CA GLN A 101 18.87 0.87 17.60
C GLN A 101 20.19 1.25 16.94
N LYS A 102 20.63 0.47 15.96
CA LYS A 102 21.91 0.65 15.25
C LYS A 102 21.76 1.62 14.09
N ALA A 103 22.87 2.15 13.60
CA ALA A 103 22.90 2.74 12.27
C ALA A 103 22.54 1.67 11.22
N GLY A 104 21.67 1.99 10.28
CA GLY A 104 21.24 1.02 9.28
C GLY A 104 19.88 1.34 8.65
N LYS A 105 19.45 0.46 7.76
CA LYS A 105 18.15 0.54 7.08
C LYS A 105 17.11 -0.23 7.88
N TYR A 106 15.91 0.33 7.95
CA TYR A 106 14.75 -0.25 8.60
C TYR A 106 13.53 -0.05 7.72
N GLN A 107 12.55 -0.91 7.88
CA GLN A 107 11.27 -0.79 7.19
C GLN A 107 10.12 -1.14 8.11
N CYS A 108 8.95 -0.61 7.82
CA CYS A 108 7.71 -0.98 8.47
C CYS A 108 6.60 -1.12 7.43
N ASP A 109 5.67 -2.01 7.73
CA ASP A 109 4.50 -2.25 6.90
C ASP A 109 3.56 -1.04 6.97
N VAL A 110 3.19 -0.50 5.82
CA VAL A 110 2.25 0.59 5.65
C VAL A 110 1.17 0.25 4.62
N THR A 111 0.96 -1.03 4.39
CA THR A 111 0.04 -1.56 3.37
C THR A 111 -1.36 -0.96 3.49
N ASP A 112 -1.93 -0.95 4.69
CA ASP A 112 -3.28 -0.44 4.91
C ASP A 112 -3.39 1.08 4.66
N ILE A 113 -2.36 1.84 5.00
CA ILE A 113 -2.29 3.27 4.68
C ILE A 113 -2.30 3.49 3.17
N VAL A 114 -1.46 2.74 2.44
CA VAL A 114 -1.32 2.89 0.98
C VAL A 114 -2.59 2.41 0.27
N ARG A 115 -3.20 1.33 0.72
CA ARG A 115 -4.51 0.86 0.22
C ARG A 115 -5.61 1.90 0.41
N ALA A 116 -5.68 2.54 1.58
CA ALA A 116 -6.64 3.60 1.85
C ALA A 116 -6.46 4.80 0.92
N TRP A 117 -5.22 5.23 0.69
CA TRP A 117 -4.92 6.30 -0.27
C TRP A 117 -5.25 5.91 -1.72
N TYR A 118 -4.98 4.68 -2.10
CA TYR A 118 -5.35 4.16 -3.43
C TYR A 118 -6.87 4.11 -3.60
N ALA A 119 -7.60 3.72 -2.55
CA ALA A 119 -9.07 3.69 -2.53
C ALA A 119 -9.73 5.09 -2.55
N GLY A 120 -8.94 6.17 -2.49
CA GLY A 120 -9.43 7.54 -2.62
C GLY A 120 -9.32 8.41 -1.38
N GLU A 121 -8.81 7.90 -0.25
CA GLU A 121 -8.49 8.77 0.87
C GLU A 121 -7.41 9.79 0.49
N ALA A 122 -7.45 10.96 1.12
CA ALA A 122 -6.49 12.02 0.86
C ALA A 122 -5.08 11.61 1.32
N ASN A 123 -4.12 11.57 0.40
CA ASN A 123 -2.73 11.31 0.72
C ASN A 123 -2.05 12.60 1.20
N TYR A 124 -2.04 12.81 2.49
CA TYR A 124 -1.25 13.86 3.13
C TYR A 124 0.08 13.35 3.68
N GLY A 125 0.40 12.07 3.46
CA GLY A 125 1.62 11.43 3.92
C GLY A 125 1.51 10.88 5.33
N VAL A 126 2.67 10.61 5.93
CA VAL A 126 2.80 10.08 7.27
C VAL A 126 3.69 10.96 8.14
N ALA A 127 3.41 10.95 9.44
CA ALA A 127 4.25 11.50 10.48
C ALA A 127 5.06 10.36 11.15
N LEU A 128 6.36 10.58 11.34
CA LEU A 128 7.24 9.74 12.11
C LEU A 128 7.37 10.34 13.51
N VAL A 129 6.88 9.64 14.51
CA VAL A 129 6.78 10.14 15.88
C VAL A 129 7.53 9.19 16.82
N ALA A 130 8.48 9.70 17.59
CA ALA A 130 9.18 8.92 18.60
C ALA A 130 8.26 8.59 19.77
N ASP A 131 8.25 7.33 20.21
CA ASP A 131 7.47 6.92 21.38
C ASP A 131 7.94 7.62 22.66
N ASN A 132 6.99 7.88 23.55
CA ASN A 132 7.21 8.60 24.80
C ASN A 132 8.17 7.88 25.78
N SER A 133 8.34 6.58 25.70
CA SER A 133 9.25 5.79 26.52
C SER A 133 10.73 6.18 26.30
N ASN A 134 11.03 6.85 25.20
CA ASN A 134 12.40 7.20 24.76
C ASN A 134 12.71 8.70 24.85
N ARG A 135 12.16 9.44 25.81
CA ARG A 135 12.30 10.90 25.93
C ARG A 135 13.74 11.43 25.99
N SER A 136 14.65 10.64 26.53
CA SER A 136 16.07 11.01 26.68
C SER A 136 16.92 10.72 25.47
N TYR A 137 16.37 10.04 24.46
CA TYR A 137 17.09 9.60 23.28
C TYR A 137 16.61 10.35 22.04
N GLN A 138 17.48 10.35 21.04
CA GLN A 138 17.22 10.99 19.76
C GLN A 138 17.65 10.06 18.63
N ALA A 139 16.79 9.88 17.65
CA ALA A 139 17.14 9.24 16.39
C ALA A 139 17.48 10.31 15.34
N LYS A 140 18.40 9.96 14.46
CA LYS A 140 18.80 10.77 13.32
C LYS A 140 18.52 9.99 12.04
N ILE A 141 17.43 10.32 11.38
CA ILE A 141 16.96 9.63 10.18
C ILE A 141 17.47 10.36 8.94
N ASP A 142 17.98 9.60 7.97
CA ASP A 142 18.32 10.12 6.64
C ASP A 142 17.13 10.84 6.01
N ARG A 143 17.41 11.91 5.27
CA ARG A 143 16.37 12.74 4.68
C ARG A 143 15.55 12.07 3.57
N ASN A 144 15.97 10.92 3.08
CA ASN A 144 15.36 10.23 1.94
C ASN A 144 14.61 8.95 2.34
N PRO A 145 13.57 9.03 3.21
CA PRO A 145 12.67 7.91 3.37
C PRO A 145 11.93 7.68 2.05
N TYR A 146 11.65 6.42 1.74
CA TYR A 146 10.93 6.08 0.53
C TYR A 146 9.94 4.95 0.79
N PHE A 147 8.94 4.84 -0.09
CA PHE A 147 7.96 3.77 -0.06
C PHE A 147 8.27 2.76 -1.16
N THR A 148 8.09 1.49 -0.88
CA THR A 148 7.93 0.45 -1.88
C THR A 148 6.48 -0.02 -1.87
N VAL A 149 5.92 -0.28 -3.04
CA VAL A 149 4.58 -0.82 -3.21
C VAL A 149 4.67 -1.97 -4.20
N HIS A 150 4.27 -3.14 -3.77
CA HIS A 150 4.08 -4.27 -4.64
C HIS A 150 2.61 -4.38 -5.01
N TYR A 151 2.33 -4.46 -6.29
CA TYR A 151 0.98 -4.54 -6.82
C TYR A 151 0.91 -5.49 -8.00
N GLU A 152 -0.28 -5.97 -8.27
CA GLU A 152 -0.61 -6.70 -9.49
C GLU A 152 -1.58 -5.87 -10.31
N VAL A 153 -1.38 -5.80 -11.60
CA VAL A 153 -2.36 -5.27 -12.53
C VAL A 153 -3.50 -6.27 -12.61
N VAL A 154 -4.72 -5.79 -12.43
CA VAL A 154 -5.95 -6.59 -12.46
C VAL A 154 -6.86 -6.06 -13.57
N GLY A 155 -8.06 -6.62 -13.71
CA GLY A 155 -8.91 -6.27 -14.82
C GLY A 155 -8.40 -6.85 -16.15
N PHE A 156 -8.85 -6.30 -17.27
CA PHE A 156 -8.51 -6.81 -18.60
C PHE A 156 -7.00 -6.79 -18.87
N ASP A 157 -6.29 -5.76 -18.38
CA ASP A 157 -4.83 -5.61 -18.63
C ASP A 157 -3.98 -6.57 -17.79
N GLY A 158 -4.55 -7.11 -16.72
CA GLY A 158 -3.93 -8.12 -15.85
C GLY A 158 -4.52 -9.53 -16.02
N ALA A 159 -5.30 -9.75 -17.07
CA ALA A 159 -5.94 -11.02 -17.31
C ALA A 159 -4.92 -12.15 -17.51
N VAL A 160 -5.26 -13.34 -16.99
CA VAL A 160 -4.41 -14.54 -17.08
C VAL A 160 -4.86 -15.40 -18.23
N GLU A 161 -3.92 -15.89 -19.05
CA GLU A 161 -4.21 -16.82 -20.14
C GLU A 161 -4.76 -18.15 -19.58
N LEU A 162 -5.93 -18.56 -20.06
CA LEU A 162 -6.44 -19.92 -19.91
C LEU A 162 -5.96 -20.77 -21.07
N LYS A 163 -5.42 -21.93 -20.74
CA LYS A 163 -4.98 -22.92 -21.73
C LYS A 163 -5.84 -24.16 -21.63
N GLU A 164 -6.09 -24.78 -22.76
CA GLU A 164 -6.85 -26.03 -22.84
C GLU A 164 -6.27 -27.10 -21.90
N ASN A 165 -7.14 -27.68 -21.07
CA ASN A 165 -6.80 -28.70 -20.08
C ASN A 165 -5.70 -28.30 -19.06
N ALA A 166 -5.48 -27.02 -18.85
CA ALA A 166 -4.54 -26.48 -17.88
C ALA A 166 -5.28 -25.55 -16.89
N PRO A 167 -5.82 -26.07 -15.77
CA PRO A 167 -6.57 -25.26 -14.82
C PRO A 167 -5.68 -24.20 -14.14
N VAL A 168 -6.24 -23.01 -13.96
CA VAL A 168 -5.61 -21.90 -13.23
C VAL A 168 -6.26 -21.78 -11.86
N THR A 169 -5.48 -21.92 -10.81
CA THR A 169 -5.95 -21.73 -9.42
C THR A 169 -5.77 -20.30 -8.96
N ARG A 170 -6.83 -19.70 -8.45
CA ARG A 170 -6.82 -18.36 -7.83
C ARG A 170 -7.59 -18.38 -6.51
N SER A 171 -7.12 -17.59 -5.56
CA SER A 171 -7.83 -17.42 -4.29
C SER A 171 -8.75 -16.21 -4.36
N VAL A 172 -9.95 -16.36 -3.83
CA VAL A 172 -10.86 -15.23 -3.55
C VAL A 172 -10.71 -14.89 -2.07
N ILE A 173 -10.23 -13.71 -1.78
CA ILE A 173 -9.91 -13.27 -0.41
C ILE A 173 -10.94 -12.29 0.18
N LYS A 174 -11.87 -11.81 -0.63
CA LYS A 174 -12.98 -10.93 -0.21
C LYS A 174 -14.18 -11.07 -1.13
N ALA A 175 -15.36 -10.78 -0.62
CA ALA A 175 -16.57 -10.71 -1.44
C ALA A 175 -16.45 -9.63 -2.53
N GLY A 176 -16.95 -9.91 -3.72
CA GLY A 176 -16.90 -9.02 -4.88
C GLY A 176 -15.51 -8.89 -5.50
N GLN A 177 -14.58 -9.79 -5.18
CA GLN A 177 -13.31 -9.86 -5.90
C GLN A 177 -13.52 -10.42 -7.30
N GLU A 178 -13.00 -9.73 -8.30
CA GLU A 178 -13.00 -10.15 -9.69
C GLU A 178 -11.61 -10.66 -10.08
N ASN A 179 -11.57 -11.77 -10.83
CA ASN A 179 -10.36 -12.31 -11.46
C ASN A 179 -10.62 -12.37 -12.96
N TYR A 180 -9.71 -11.81 -13.74
CA TYR A 180 -9.83 -11.69 -15.18
C TYR A 180 -8.95 -12.73 -15.89
N TYR A 181 -9.52 -13.33 -16.93
CA TYR A 181 -8.86 -14.35 -17.73
C TYR A 181 -9.10 -14.06 -19.21
N TYR A 182 -8.20 -14.54 -20.08
CA TYR A 182 -8.41 -14.54 -21.52
C TYR A 182 -8.04 -15.87 -22.11
N PHE A 183 -8.59 -16.19 -23.26
CA PHE A 183 -8.26 -17.37 -24.06
C PHE A 183 -8.48 -17.05 -25.53
N ASP A 184 -7.70 -17.71 -26.39
CA ASP A 184 -7.84 -17.58 -27.83
C ASP A 184 -8.73 -18.69 -28.38
N THR A 185 -9.77 -18.32 -29.09
CA THR A 185 -10.68 -19.27 -29.76
C THR A 185 -10.13 -19.70 -31.13
N LYS A 186 -10.42 -20.94 -31.49
CA LYS A 186 -10.14 -21.46 -32.84
C LYS A 186 -11.45 -21.66 -33.57
N PRO A 187 -11.57 -21.27 -34.86
CA PRO A 187 -12.79 -21.45 -35.62
C PRO A 187 -13.23 -22.93 -35.65
N GLY A 188 -14.49 -23.16 -35.32
CA GLY A 188 -15.10 -24.49 -35.34
C GLY A 188 -14.79 -25.36 -34.11
N ILE A 189 -14.13 -24.83 -33.10
CA ILE A 189 -13.91 -25.51 -31.82
C ILE A 189 -14.84 -24.93 -30.77
N ALA A 190 -15.61 -25.79 -30.11
CA ALA A 190 -16.41 -25.42 -28.96
C ALA A 190 -15.56 -25.59 -27.68
N TYR A 191 -15.69 -24.64 -26.76
CA TYR A 191 -14.98 -24.65 -25.47
C TYR A 191 -15.97 -24.66 -24.33
N ASP A 192 -15.69 -25.47 -23.31
CA ASP A 192 -16.36 -25.38 -22.02
C ASP A 192 -15.45 -24.65 -21.03
N ILE A 193 -15.96 -23.60 -20.40
CA ILE A 193 -15.23 -22.77 -19.46
C ILE A 193 -16.02 -22.74 -18.16
N TYR A 194 -15.41 -23.17 -17.07
CA TYR A 194 -16.09 -23.34 -15.80
C TYR A 194 -15.16 -23.10 -14.61
N THR A 195 -15.74 -22.92 -13.43
CA THR A 195 -15.01 -23.00 -12.17
C THR A 195 -15.33 -24.29 -11.45
N ASP A 196 -14.33 -24.76 -10.69
CA ASP A 196 -14.46 -25.78 -9.66
C ASP A 196 -14.08 -25.12 -8.34
N SER A 197 -15.08 -24.80 -7.52
CA SER A 197 -14.92 -24.00 -6.31
C SER A 197 -15.94 -24.40 -5.25
N SER A 198 -15.54 -24.31 -3.97
CA SER A 198 -16.44 -24.44 -2.83
C SER A 198 -17.23 -23.16 -2.51
N ILE A 199 -16.95 -22.07 -3.21
CA ILE A 199 -17.69 -20.82 -3.15
C ILE A 199 -18.48 -20.64 -4.44
N ASP A 200 -19.68 -20.11 -4.29
CA ASP A 200 -20.54 -19.67 -5.39
C ASP A 200 -19.81 -18.64 -6.27
N THR A 201 -19.68 -18.93 -7.57
CA THR A 201 -18.95 -18.10 -8.53
C THR A 201 -19.82 -17.72 -9.71
N GLN A 202 -19.71 -16.48 -10.16
CA GLN A 202 -20.34 -15.97 -11.36
C GLN A 202 -19.29 -15.52 -12.37
N ALA A 203 -19.64 -15.52 -13.64
CA ALA A 203 -18.75 -15.02 -14.70
C ALA A 203 -19.47 -14.21 -15.75
N THR A 204 -18.73 -13.25 -16.30
CA THR A 204 -19.14 -12.51 -17.50
C THR A 204 -18.07 -12.69 -18.57
N MET A 205 -18.49 -13.06 -19.77
CA MET A 205 -17.60 -13.18 -20.92
C MET A 205 -17.71 -11.92 -21.78
N TYR A 206 -16.57 -11.49 -22.29
CA TYR A 206 -16.44 -10.30 -23.14
C TYR A 206 -15.75 -10.67 -24.46
N ASP A 207 -16.10 -9.97 -25.53
CA ASP A 207 -15.36 -10.02 -26.77
C ASP A 207 -14.07 -9.15 -26.73
N THR A 208 -13.30 -9.16 -27.79
CA THR A 208 -12.05 -8.38 -27.90
C THR A 208 -12.29 -6.86 -27.89
N ALA A 209 -13.49 -6.41 -28.16
CA ALA A 209 -13.92 -5.00 -28.07
C ALA A 209 -14.45 -4.65 -26.67
N LYS A 210 -14.38 -5.59 -25.70
CA LYS A 210 -14.88 -5.46 -24.33
C LYS A 210 -16.41 -5.34 -24.22
N ASN A 211 -17.16 -5.83 -25.22
CA ASN A 211 -18.61 -5.96 -25.10
C ASN A 211 -18.94 -7.28 -24.39
N GLN A 212 -19.90 -7.23 -23.48
CA GLN A 212 -20.41 -8.44 -22.84
C GLN A 212 -21.12 -9.33 -23.87
N VAL A 213 -20.71 -10.59 -23.98
CA VAL A 213 -21.28 -11.59 -24.89
C VAL A 213 -22.02 -12.70 -24.16
N ALA A 214 -21.65 -13.01 -22.91
CA ALA A 214 -22.36 -13.97 -22.07
C ALA A 214 -22.23 -13.64 -20.59
N TYR A 215 -23.15 -14.19 -19.79
CA TYR A 215 -23.13 -14.16 -18.33
C TYR A 215 -23.66 -15.49 -17.82
N ASP A 216 -23.06 -16.03 -16.81
CA ASP A 216 -23.53 -17.20 -16.08
C ASP A 216 -23.18 -17.11 -14.59
N ASP A 217 -24.05 -17.71 -13.79
CA ASP A 217 -24.00 -17.64 -12.34
C ASP A 217 -24.07 -19.04 -11.70
N ASN A 218 -24.93 -19.93 -12.25
CA ASN A 218 -25.31 -21.18 -11.57
C ASN A 218 -25.43 -22.41 -12.49
N SER A 219 -24.91 -22.39 -13.72
CA SER A 219 -25.06 -23.50 -14.66
C SER A 219 -24.07 -24.64 -14.44
N GLY A 220 -23.03 -24.44 -13.62
CA GLY A 220 -22.04 -25.44 -13.28
C GLY A 220 -22.39 -26.25 -12.03
N LEU A 221 -21.45 -27.05 -11.54
CA LEU A 221 -21.58 -27.81 -10.30
C LEU A 221 -21.48 -26.89 -9.09
N ASP A 222 -22.24 -27.21 -8.03
CA ASP A 222 -22.20 -26.50 -6.74
C ASP A 222 -22.44 -24.98 -6.84
N ASN A 223 -23.36 -24.58 -7.74
CA ASN A 223 -23.67 -23.17 -8.05
C ASN A 223 -22.47 -22.39 -8.64
N ASN A 224 -21.55 -23.05 -9.26
CA ASN A 224 -20.48 -22.40 -10.02
C ASN A 224 -20.96 -22.05 -11.43
N PHE A 225 -20.26 -21.14 -12.11
CA PHE A 225 -20.57 -20.84 -13.51
C PHE A 225 -20.05 -21.91 -14.46
N LEU A 226 -20.73 -22.05 -15.60
CA LEU A 226 -20.32 -22.87 -16.74
C LEU A 226 -20.78 -22.22 -18.05
N PHE A 227 -19.85 -21.85 -18.90
CA PHE A 227 -20.10 -21.54 -20.31
C PHE A 227 -19.86 -22.77 -21.16
N THR A 228 -20.86 -23.22 -21.91
CA THR A 228 -20.77 -24.39 -22.80
C THR A 228 -20.82 -23.95 -24.24
N GLY A 229 -19.92 -24.50 -25.08
CA GLY A 229 -19.88 -24.20 -26.51
C GLY A 229 -19.48 -22.76 -26.84
N ALA A 230 -18.71 -22.11 -25.95
CA ALA A 230 -18.16 -20.78 -26.20
C ALA A 230 -17.17 -20.82 -27.39
N TYR A 231 -17.30 -19.91 -28.39
CA TYR A 231 -16.43 -19.80 -29.56
C TYR A 231 -16.46 -18.41 -30.18
#